data_e80dd7f15435d1a461fbd0d26ae3722b
#
_entry.id   e80dd7f15435d1a461fbd0d26ae3722b
#
_cell.length_a   1.000
_cell.length_b   1.000
_cell.length_c   1.000
_cell.angle_alpha   90.00
_cell.angle_beta   90.00
_cell.angle_gamma   90.00
#
_symmetry.space_group_name_H-M   'P 1'
#
loop_
_entity.id
_entity.type
_entity.pdbx_description
1 polymer ?
#
loop_
_entity_poly.entity_id
_entity_poly.type
_entity_poly.pdbx_seq_one_letter_code
_entity_poly.pdbx_strand_id
1 'polypeptide(L)'
;MASDELLVTGYPGFLGSRLVASLLRRRPEARVVALVESTMADRARESARRIDSERIEVLAGDITDARLGLTDGDYERLTGAVSAVFHLAAIYDLAVPLEVAQKVNVEGTANVLDFCARAAQLERLNYVSTAFVAGRRGGVVYEHELSLGQSFMNHYEATKFQAELWVRQEMDQIPTTIYRPAIVVGDSRTGETVKFDGPYYLLRMISRLIARRVPLARVGSDAPFNVVPVDLVVDGIAAVSGDPESVGETLHLVDPEPLSSRELFGALAEEYAGRRPKLTLPPAAADAMLRFGPARRALDGIPRESLVYLTHEVNFDARHASALLDRHDIRCPRLGEYLPALVAFFREHEDDPAYT
;
A
#
# COMPACT_ATOMS: atom_id res chain seq x y z
N MET A 1 9.79 -14.84 30.14
CA MET A 1 9.51 -14.88 28.70
C MET A 1 9.74 -13.47 28.19
N ALA A 2 10.50 -13.28 27.11
CA ALA A 2 10.64 -11.96 26.49
C ALA A 2 9.23 -11.49 26.10
N SER A 3 8.92 -10.21 26.32
CA SER A 3 7.64 -9.65 25.93
C SER A 3 7.61 -9.55 24.40
N ASP A 4 6.57 -10.07 23.73
CA ASP A 4 6.37 -9.89 22.28
C ASP A 4 5.76 -8.51 22.05
N GLU A 5 6.59 -7.46 22.22
CA GLU A 5 6.19 -6.04 22.06
C GLU A 5 6.51 -5.57 20.65
N LEU A 6 5.47 -5.18 19.91
CA LEU A 6 5.54 -4.78 18.51
C LEU A 6 5.37 -3.26 18.39
N LEU A 7 6.33 -2.57 17.79
CA LEU A 7 6.18 -1.15 17.44
C LEU A 7 5.61 -1.04 16.02
N VAL A 8 4.49 -0.33 15.87
CA VAL A 8 3.84 -0.11 14.58
C VAL A 8 3.74 1.37 14.26
N THR A 9 4.24 1.79 13.12
CA THR A 9 4.02 3.12 12.55
C THR A 9 3.01 3.05 11.40
N GLY A 10 2.31 4.16 11.11
CA GLY A 10 1.28 4.18 10.06
C GLY A 10 -0.11 3.69 10.52
N TYR A 11 -0.29 3.51 11.84
CA TYR A 11 -1.59 3.32 12.47
C TYR A 11 -2.21 4.70 12.78
N PRO A 12 -3.54 4.92 12.63
CA PRO A 12 -4.59 4.00 12.23
C PRO A 12 -4.93 4.06 10.73
N GLY A 13 -3.91 4.07 9.86
CA GLY A 13 -4.07 4.07 8.42
C GLY A 13 -4.76 2.80 7.88
N PHE A 14 -5.05 2.78 6.57
CA PHE A 14 -5.77 1.70 5.90
C PHE A 14 -5.11 0.33 6.08
N LEU A 15 -3.81 0.24 5.80
CA LEU A 15 -3.02 -0.98 6.04
C LEU A 15 -2.76 -1.20 7.53
N GLY A 16 -2.38 -0.14 8.25
CA GLY A 16 -1.92 -0.23 9.63
C GLY A 16 -2.97 -0.81 10.59
N SER A 17 -4.23 -0.36 10.53
CA SER A 17 -5.30 -0.90 11.38
C SER A 17 -5.58 -2.37 11.11
N ARG A 18 -5.62 -2.76 9.83
CA ARG A 18 -5.86 -4.16 9.44
C ARG A 18 -4.68 -5.06 9.78
N LEU A 19 -3.45 -4.55 9.60
CA LEU A 19 -2.24 -5.30 9.97
C LEU A 19 -2.18 -5.54 11.47
N VAL A 20 -2.45 -4.54 12.31
CA VAL A 20 -2.50 -4.69 13.77
C VAL A 20 -3.53 -5.75 14.17
N ALA A 21 -4.73 -5.72 13.57
CA ALA A 21 -5.74 -6.75 13.83
C ALA A 21 -5.26 -8.15 13.41
N SER A 22 -4.57 -8.29 12.27
CA SER A 22 -4.02 -9.57 11.80
C SER A 22 -2.88 -10.07 12.68
N LEU A 23 -1.95 -9.19 13.10
CA LEU A 23 -0.86 -9.52 14.03
C LEU A 23 -1.40 -10.03 15.36
N LEU A 24 -2.35 -9.34 15.98
CA LEU A 24 -2.92 -9.75 17.27
C LEU A 24 -3.70 -11.07 17.19
N ARG A 25 -4.30 -11.39 16.04
CA ARG A 25 -4.92 -12.73 15.83
C ARG A 25 -3.88 -13.83 15.74
N ARG A 26 -2.75 -13.59 15.07
CA ARG A 26 -1.68 -14.58 14.85
C ARG A 26 -0.75 -14.73 16.04
N ARG A 27 -0.60 -13.69 16.85
CA ARG A 27 0.27 -13.64 18.03
C ARG A 27 -0.57 -13.28 19.27
N PRO A 28 -1.18 -14.28 19.94
CA PRO A 28 -2.10 -14.04 21.06
C PRO A 28 -1.47 -13.29 22.24
N GLU A 29 -0.16 -13.47 22.47
CA GLU A 29 0.58 -12.85 23.57
C GLU A 29 1.20 -11.50 23.20
N ALA A 30 1.15 -11.11 21.94
CA ALA A 30 1.75 -9.85 21.48
C ALA A 30 1.01 -8.62 22.00
N ARG A 31 1.78 -7.58 22.28
CA ARG A 31 1.30 -6.23 22.55
C ARG A 31 1.78 -5.30 21.45
N VAL A 32 0.95 -4.37 21.06
CA VAL A 32 1.27 -3.40 20.01
C VAL A 32 1.39 -2.02 20.62
N VAL A 33 2.52 -1.36 20.41
CA VAL A 33 2.67 0.08 20.60
C VAL A 33 2.51 0.73 19.23
N ALA A 34 1.40 1.43 19.05
CA ALA A 34 1.11 2.21 17.84
C ALA A 34 1.69 3.62 18.02
N LEU A 35 2.78 3.91 17.32
CA LEU A 35 3.35 5.26 17.27
C LEU A 35 2.53 6.12 16.32
N VAL A 36 1.94 7.18 16.84
CA VAL A 36 0.92 7.96 16.14
C VAL A 36 1.17 9.45 16.31
N GLU A 37 1.12 10.18 15.21
CA GLU A 37 1.14 11.65 15.28
C GLU A 37 0.01 12.18 16.16
N SER A 38 0.29 13.20 16.97
CA SER A 38 -0.64 13.71 17.98
C SER A 38 -2.01 14.09 17.44
N THR A 39 -2.07 14.60 16.21
CA THR A 39 -3.30 14.96 15.49
C THR A 39 -4.20 13.76 15.19
N MET A 40 -3.64 12.56 15.14
CA MET A 40 -4.34 11.31 14.84
C MET A 40 -4.64 10.47 16.11
N ALA A 41 -4.21 10.91 17.29
CA ALA A 41 -4.27 10.12 18.52
C ALA A 41 -5.69 9.67 18.89
N ASP A 42 -6.69 10.53 18.77
CA ASP A 42 -8.09 10.18 19.11
C ASP A 42 -8.67 9.14 18.14
N ARG A 43 -8.40 9.31 16.85
CA ARG A 43 -8.80 8.33 15.83
C ARG A 43 -8.10 6.99 16.06
N ALA A 44 -6.85 7.01 16.48
CA ALA A 44 -6.09 5.81 16.80
C ALA A 44 -6.66 5.08 18.02
N ARG A 45 -7.00 5.81 19.09
CA ARG A 45 -7.65 5.24 20.29
C ARG A 45 -9.02 4.64 19.97
N GLU A 46 -9.79 5.30 19.09
CA GLU A 46 -11.08 4.74 18.64
C GLU A 46 -10.88 3.45 17.83
N SER A 47 -9.91 3.41 16.92
CA SER A 47 -9.54 2.19 16.19
C SER A 47 -9.08 1.07 17.14
N ALA A 48 -8.24 1.39 18.15
CA ALA A 48 -7.78 0.42 19.14
C ALA A 48 -8.94 -0.19 19.93
N ARG A 49 -9.96 0.60 20.34
CA ARG A 49 -11.16 0.08 21.01
C ARG A 49 -11.94 -0.92 20.16
N ARG A 50 -11.93 -0.75 18.83
CA ARG A 50 -12.63 -1.67 17.91
C ARG A 50 -11.87 -2.96 17.69
N ILE A 51 -10.53 -2.95 17.82
CA ILE A 51 -9.67 -4.11 17.59
C ILE A 51 -9.40 -4.82 18.91
N ASP A 52 -8.63 -4.21 19.81
CA ASP A 52 -8.27 -4.73 21.13
C ASP A 52 -7.58 -3.64 21.96
N SER A 53 -8.36 -2.96 22.82
CA SER A 53 -7.83 -1.85 23.61
C SER A 53 -6.91 -2.27 24.77
N GLU A 54 -6.87 -3.56 25.12
CA GLU A 54 -6.02 -4.07 26.21
C GLU A 54 -4.60 -4.38 25.72
N ARG A 55 -4.48 -4.74 24.41
CA ARG A 55 -3.21 -5.09 23.80
C ARG A 55 -2.64 -4.02 22.85
N ILE A 56 -3.34 -2.90 22.63
CA ILE A 56 -2.88 -1.78 21.80
C ILE A 56 -2.68 -0.55 22.65
N GLU A 57 -1.42 -0.17 22.85
CA GLU A 57 -1.02 1.13 23.39
C GLU A 57 -0.93 2.16 22.26
N VAL A 58 -1.62 3.29 22.38
CA VAL A 58 -1.48 4.42 21.45
C VAL A 58 -0.53 5.44 22.05
N LEU A 59 0.66 5.55 21.49
CA LEU A 59 1.70 6.46 21.96
C LEU A 59 1.87 7.62 20.97
N ALA A 60 1.79 8.84 21.47
CA ALA A 60 2.02 10.03 20.66
C ALA A 60 3.50 10.17 20.32
N GLY A 61 3.81 10.38 19.03
CA GLY A 61 5.15 10.62 18.54
C GLY A 61 5.13 10.98 17.06
N ASP A 62 6.28 11.34 16.51
CA ASP A 62 6.44 11.74 15.12
C ASP A 62 7.73 11.12 14.55
N ILE A 63 7.61 10.29 13.54
CA ILE A 63 8.77 9.67 12.88
C ILE A 63 9.71 10.71 12.26
N THR A 64 9.23 11.92 11.94
CA THR A 64 10.05 12.99 11.35
C THR A 64 10.93 13.69 12.37
N ASP A 65 10.72 13.44 13.67
CA ASP A 65 11.53 13.99 14.75
C ASP A 65 12.57 12.99 15.24
N ALA A 66 13.69 13.51 15.75
CA ALA A 66 14.70 12.66 16.38
C ALA A 66 14.10 11.86 17.54
N ARG A 67 14.55 10.61 17.70
CA ARG A 67 14.01 9.68 18.71
C ARG A 67 12.50 9.48 18.59
N LEU A 68 11.96 9.59 17.38
CA LEU A 68 10.55 9.41 17.03
C LEU A 68 9.60 10.39 17.75
N GLY A 69 10.10 11.55 18.17
CA GLY A 69 9.32 12.54 18.94
C GLY A 69 8.89 12.05 20.33
N LEU A 70 9.51 10.98 20.84
CA LEU A 70 9.18 10.38 22.13
C LEU A 70 9.91 11.08 23.28
N THR A 71 9.34 10.97 24.50
CA THR A 71 10.07 11.32 25.73
C THR A 71 11.27 10.39 25.91
N ASP A 72 12.28 10.83 26.67
CA ASP A 72 13.44 9.99 26.98
C ASP A 72 13.04 8.66 27.62
N GLY A 73 12.10 8.70 28.56
CA GLY A 73 11.61 7.50 29.24
C GLY A 73 10.88 6.52 28.32
N ASP A 74 10.02 7.00 27.42
CA ASP A 74 9.32 6.14 26.45
C ASP A 74 10.29 5.56 25.43
N TYR A 75 11.24 6.36 24.96
CA TYR A 75 12.24 5.91 24.02
C TYR A 75 13.13 4.79 24.60
N GLU A 76 13.62 4.97 25.84
CA GLU A 76 14.43 3.97 26.55
C GLU A 76 13.63 2.70 26.86
N ARG A 77 12.36 2.84 27.27
CA ARG A 77 11.45 1.70 27.47
C ARG A 77 11.31 0.88 26.18
N LEU A 78 11.00 1.55 25.08
CA LEU A 78 10.75 0.86 23.80
C LEU A 78 12.01 0.24 23.21
N THR A 79 13.16 0.93 23.26
CA THR A 79 14.43 0.34 22.81
C THR A 79 14.87 -0.86 23.65
N GLY A 80 14.41 -0.96 24.91
CA GLY A 80 14.65 -2.10 25.80
C GLY A 80 13.68 -3.27 25.62
N ALA A 81 12.50 -3.07 25.02
CA ALA A 81 11.40 -4.05 25.04
C ALA A 81 10.92 -4.53 23.67
N VAL A 82 11.05 -3.69 22.63
CA VAL A 82 10.49 -4.01 21.29
C VAL A 82 11.22 -5.17 20.65
N SER A 83 10.45 -6.20 20.29
CA SER A 83 10.92 -7.40 19.58
C SER A 83 10.80 -7.26 18.05
N ALA A 84 9.78 -6.53 17.54
CA ALA A 84 9.65 -6.29 16.12
C ALA A 84 9.09 -4.90 15.82
N VAL A 85 9.56 -4.31 14.72
CA VAL A 85 9.07 -3.03 14.20
C VAL A 85 8.34 -3.28 12.87
N PHE A 86 7.14 -2.71 12.74
CA PHE A 86 6.37 -2.67 11.49
C PHE A 86 6.29 -1.21 11.04
N HIS A 87 7.09 -0.87 10.03
CA HIS A 87 7.17 0.50 9.53
C HIS A 87 6.34 0.67 8.25
N LEU A 88 5.12 1.22 8.42
CA LEU A 88 4.17 1.49 7.33
C LEU A 88 3.96 2.98 7.11
N ALA A 89 4.36 3.82 8.06
CA ALA A 89 4.16 5.27 7.96
C ALA A 89 4.84 5.83 6.71
N ALA A 90 4.04 6.42 5.85
CA ALA A 90 4.47 7.13 4.65
C ALA A 90 3.36 8.08 4.21
N ILE A 91 3.72 9.18 3.56
CA ILE A 91 2.75 9.98 2.83
C ILE A 91 2.58 9.35 1.44
N TYR A 92 1.37 8.86 1.19
CA TYR A 92 0.90 8.36 -0.09
C TYR A 92 -0.03 9.40 -0.72
N ASP A 93 0.56 10.37 -1.38
CA ASP A 93 -0.15 11.32 -2.25
C ASP A 93 0.73 11.56 -3.48
N LEU A 94 0.21 11.23 -4.66
CA LEU A 94 0.96 11.36 -5.92
C LEU A 94 1.27 12.82 -6.27
N ALA A 95 0.56 13.78 -5.67
CA ALA A 95 0.74 15.22 -5.85
C ALA A 95 1.48 15.90 -4.67
N VAL A 96 2.00 15.11 -3.71
CA VAL A 96 2.70 15.65 -2.53
C VAL A 96 3.92 16.50 -2.93
N PRO A 97 4.18 17.64 -2.28
CA PRO A 97 5.42 18.38 -2.45
C PRO A 97 6.64 17.54 -2.06
N LEU A 98 7.73 17.68 -2.84
CA LEU A 98 8.94 16.88 -2.64
C LEU A 98 9.50 16.99 -1.22
N GLU A 99 9.55 18.19 -0.65
CA GLU A 99 10.08 18.45 0.68
C GLU A 99 9.30 17.69 1.77
N VAL A 100 7.97 17.66 1.65
CA VAL A 100 7.11 16.93 2.59
C VAL A 100 7.30 15.42 2.44
N ALA A 101 7.35 14.93 1.20
CA ALA A 101 7.62 13.52 0.93
C ALA A 101 9.01 13.10 1.43
N GLN A 102 10.04 13.92 1.25
CA GLN A 102 11.39 13.65 1.78
C GLN A 102 11.41 13.60 3.30
N LYS A 103 10.82 14.59 3.96
CA LYS A 103 10.78 14.64 5.43
C LYS A 103 10.13 13.39 6.02
N VAL A 104 8.96 12.98 5.50
CA VAL A 104 8.22 11.85 6.07
C VAL A 104 8.77 10.50 5.60
N ASN A 105 8.90 10.31 4.28
CA ASN A 105 9.23 8.99 3.75
C ASN A 105 10.71 8.63 3.88
N VAL A 106 11.62 9.64 3.81
CA VAL A 106 13.06 9.41 3.85
C VAL A 106 13.62 9.64 5.24
N GLU A 107 13.51 10.88 5.78
CA GLU A 107 14.05 11.21 7.09
C GLU A 107 13.31 10.44 8.20
N GLY A 108 11.97 10.30 8.08
CA GLY A 108 11.19 9.47 8.99
C GLY A 108 11.64 8.01 9.00
N THR A 109 11.95 7.42 7.83
CA THR A 109 12.51 6.07 7.77
C THR A 109 13.90 6.00 8.40
N ALA A 110 14.76 7.01 8.22
CA ALA A 110 16.08 7.06 8.87
C ALA A 110 15.97 7.07 10.39
N ASN A 111 15.04 7.85 10.96
CA ASN A 111 14.80 7.89 12.40
C ASN A 111 14.29 6.53 12.94
N VAL A 112 13.48 5.81 12.15
CA VAL A 112 13.05 4.45 12.50
C VAL A 112 14.23 3.46 12.45
N LEU A 113 15.13 3.57 11.47
CA LEU A 113 16.36 2.76 11.41
C LEU A 113 17.27 3.03 12.60
N ASP A 114 17.44 4.30 12.99
CA ASP A 114 18.16 4.70 14.20
C ASP A 114 17.57 4.08 15.48
N PHE A 115 16.24 4.03 15.58
CA PHE A 115 15.55 3.33 16.67
C PHE A 115 15.85 1.82 16.63
N CYS A 116 15.71 1.19 15.45
CA CYS A 116 15.98 -0.25 15.28
C CYS A 116 17.42 -0.62 15.67
N ALA A 117 18.40 0.19 15.29
CA ALA A 117 19.81 -0.04 15.63
C ALA A 117 20.08 0.03 17.14
N ARG A 118 19.23 0.69 17.93
CA ARG A 118 19.33 0.81 19.38
C ARG A 118 18.45 -0.17 20.13
N ALA A 119 17.50 -0.82 19.46
CA ALA A 119 16.56 -1.75 20.08
C ALA A 119 17.23 -3.07 20.44
N ALA A 120 17.48 -3.26 21.75
CA ALA A 120 18.29 -4.37 22.26
C ALA A 120 17.68 -5.77 22.06
N GLN A 121 16.36 -5.85 21.90
CA GLN A 121 15.60 -7.09 21.74
C GLN A 121 15.07 -7.27 20.30
N LEU A 122 15.49 -6.42 19.36
CA LEU A 122 14.93 -6.42 18.00
C LEU A 122 15.28 -7.70 17.24
N GLU A 123 14.26 -8.46 16.90
CA GLU A 123 14.35 -9.65 16.06
C GLU A 123 14.07 -9.34 14.59
N ARG A 124 13.25 -8.30 14.32
CA ARG A 124 12.83 -7.99 12.96
C ARG A 124 12.35 -6.55 12.73
N LEU A 125 12.87 -5.93 11.68
CA LEU A 125 12.23 -4.80 11.02
C LEU A 125 11.41 -5.30 9.82
N ASN A 126 10.11 -5.03 9.84
CA ASN A 126 9.19 -5.27 8.73
C ASN A 126 8.93 -3.92 8.03
N TYR A 127 9.59 -3.68 6.92
CA TYR A 127 9.50 -2.42 6.18
C TYR A 127 8.54 -2.54 5.00
N VAL A 128 7.49 -1.71 4.98
CA VAL A 128 6.54 -1.66 3.86
C VAL A 128 6.98 -0.58 2.87
N SER A 129 7.49 -1.04 1.74
CA SER A 129 7.85 -0.25 0.57
C SER A 129 6.69 -0.24 -0.45
N THR A 130 7.00 -0.24 -1.73
CA THR A 130 6.06 -0.37 -2.84
C THR A 130 6.73 -1.03 -4.04
N ALA A 131 6.01 -1.80 -4.84
CA ALA A 131 6.52 -2.33 -6.11
C ALA A 131 6.93 -1.20 -7.08
N PHE A 132 6.34 -0.02 -6.93
CA PHE A 132 6.60 1.15 -7.79
C PHE A 132 7.92 1.87 -7.51
N VAL A 133 8.76 1.39 -6.57
CA VAL A 133 10.19 1.78 -6.53
C VAL A 133 10.94 1.41 -7.80
N ALA A 134 10.36 0.54 -8.63
CA ALA A 134 10.80 0.26 -9.99
C ALA A 134 10.85 1.52 -10.90
N GLY A 135 10.05 2.55 -10.59
CA GLY A 135 9.99 3.78 -11.38
C GLY A 135 9.54 3.52 -12.81
N ARG A 136 10.14 4.23 -13.78
CA ARG A 136 9.80 4.15 -15.21
C ARG A 136 10.45 2.95 -15.93
N ARG A 137 10.84 1.92 -15.21
CA ARG A 137 11.35 0.69 -15.84
C ARG A 137 10.21 -0.02 -16.56
N GLY A 138 10.54 -0.67 -17.67
CA GLY A 138 9.67 -1.61 -18.37
C GLY A 138 10.18 -3.05 -18.25
N GLY A 139 9.37 -4.00 -18.71
CA GLY A 139 9.69 -5.42 -18.66
C GLY A 139 9.54 -6.03 -17.28
N VAL A 140 10.29 -7.09 -16.97
CA VAL A 140 10.20 -7.78 -15.69
C VAL A 140 11.10 -7.10 -14.65
N VAL A 141 10.54 -6.84 -13.47
CA VAL A 141 11.24 -6.33 -12.29
C VAL A 141 11.29 -7.42 -11.24
N TYR A 142 12.49 -7.84 -10.86
CA TYR A 142 12.69 -8.90 -9.88
C TYR A 142 12.73 -8.36 -8.45
N GLU A 143 12.39 -9.20 -7.49
CA GLU A 143 12.29 -8.85 -6.06
C GLU A 143 13.63 -8.35 -5.48
N HIS A 144 14.75 -8.94 -5.88
CA HIS A 144 16.09 -8.54 -5.42
C HIS A 144 16.59 -7.22 -6.04
N GLU A 145 15.99 -6.76 -7.15
CA GLU A 145 16.42 -5.54 -7.82
C GLU A 145 15.93 -4.27 -7.11
N LEU A 146 16.75 -3.23 -7.13
CA LEU A 146 16.35 -1.90 -6.68
C LEU A 146 16.99 -0.82 -7.56
N SER A 147 18.28 -0.60 -7.45
CA SER A 147 18.99 0.54 -8.10
C SER A 147 19.55 0.15 -9.46
N LEU A 148 18.85 0.52 -10.53
CA LEU A 148 19.25 0.27 -11.93
C LEU A 148 19.24 1.55 -12.77
N GLY A 149 19.36 2.73 -12.13
CA GLY A 149 19.40 4.02 -12.82
C GLY A 149 18.04 4.52 -13.31
N GLN A 150 16.94 4.01 -12.76
CA GLN A 150 15.59 4.40 -13.14
C GLN A 150 15.25 5.85 -12.73
N SER A 151 14.36 6.48 -13.49
CA SER A 151 13.64 7.69 -13.10
C SER A 151 12.25 7.33 -12.58
N PHE A 152 11.58 8.28 -11.92
CA PHE A 152 10.30 8.06 -11.24
C PHE A 152 9.18 8.85 -11.87
N MET A 153 7.94 8.43 -11.64
CA MET A 153 6.74 9.08 -12.15
C MET A 153 6.30 10.24 -11.25
N ASN A 154 6.57 10.13 -9.95
CA ASN A 154 6.18 11.11 -8.94
C ASN A 154 7.15 11.10 -7.75
N HIS A 155 6.94 12.04 -6.81
CA HIS A 155 7.79 12.17 -5.63
C HIS A 155 7.61 11.03 -4.63
N TYR A 156 6.44 10.42 -4.57
CA TYR A 156 6.21 9.25 -3.71
C TYR A 156 7.13 8.08 -4.10
N GLU A 157 7.16 7.70 -5.38
CA GLU A 157 8.05 6.63 -5.86
C GLU A 157 9.52 6.93 -5.57
N ALA A 158 9.95 8.17 -5.88
CA ALA A 158 11.33 8.58 -5.68
C ALA A 158 11.75 8.54 -4.21
N THR A 159 10.90 9.00 -3.30
CA THR A 159 11.20 9.01 -1.86
C THR A 159 11.11 7.62 -1.23
N LYS A 160 10.16 6.77 -1.66
CA LYS A 160 10.11 5.37 -1.22
C LYS A 160 11.32 4.57 -1.71
N PHE A 161 11.79 4.83 -2.94
CA PHE A 161 13.03 4.25 -3.46
C PHE A 161 14.24 4.68 -2.61
N GLN A 162 14.37 5.97 -2.30
CA GLN A 162 15.48 6.47 -1.48
C GLN A 162 15.45 5.90 -0.07
N ALA A 163 14.28 5.82 0.54
CA ALA A 163 14.11 5.21 1.85
C ALA A 163 14.48 3.71 1.84
N GLU A 164 14.07 2.96 0.81
CA GLU A 164 14.42 1.56 0.68
C GLU A 164 15.93 1.34 0.46
N LEU A 165 16.61 2.25 -0.24
CA LEU A 165 18.08 2.21 -0.33
C LEU A 165 18.74 2.25 1.05
N TRP A 166 18.26 3.15 1.94
CA TRP A 166 18.77 3.24 3.31
C TRP A 166 18.45 1.98 4.13
N VAL A 167 17.22 1.49 4.01
CA VAL A 167 16.85 0.21 4.67
C VAL A 167 17.79 -0.91 4.23
N ARG A 168 18.06 -1.05 2.93
CA ARG A 168 18.96 -2.10 2.42
C ARG A 168 20.40 -1.95 2.88
N GLN A 169 20.87 -0.72 3.09
CA GLN A 169 22.23 -0.48 3.62
C GLN A 169 22.39 -0.97 5.06
N GLU A 170 21.30 -0.97 5.83
CA GLU A 170 21.32 -1.39 7.24
C GLU A 170 20.94 -2.87 7.45
N MET A 171 20.56 -3.62 6.39
CA MET A 171 20.09 -5.00 6.50
C MET A 171 21.13 -5.98 7.06
N ASP A 172 22.42 -5.69 6.93
CA ASP A 172 23.49 -6.49 7.51
C ASP A 172 23.52 -6.39 9.05
N GLN A 173 22.99 -5.29 9.60
CA GLN A 173 22.98 -5.01 11.05
C GLN A 173 21.58 -5.16 11.66
N ILE A 174 20.55 -4.84 10.90
CA ILE A 174 19.15 -4.88 11.31
C ILE A 174 18.45 -6.00 10.55
N PRO A 175 18.06 -7.12 11.20
CA PRO A 175 17.31 -8.19 10.55
C PRO A 175 16.02 -7.63 9.94
N THR A 176 15.93 -7.58 8.62
CA THR A 176 14.86 -6.85 7.91
C THR A 176 14.18 -7.73 6.89
N THR A 177 12.86 -7.55 6.75
CA THR A 177 12.08 -8.02 5.60
C THR A 177 11.43 -6.81 4.93
N ILE A 178 11.58 -6.69 3.62
CA ILE A 178 11.01 -5.60 2.81
C ILE A 178 9.79 -6.13 2.06
N TYR A 179 8.66 -5.45 2.19
CA TYR A 179 7.42 -5.79 1.48
C TYR A 179 7.11 -4.72 0.44
N ARG A 180 6.87 -5.12 -0.78
CA ARG A 180 6.56 -4.24 -1.91
C ARG A 180 5.16 -4.55 -2.48
N PRO A 181 4.10 -4.02 -1.86
CA PRO A 181 2.77 -4.16 -2.44
C PRO A 181 2.65 -3.41 -3.77
N ALA A 182 1.81 -3.95 -4.67
CA ALA A 182 1.30 -3.21 -5.83
C ALA A 182 0.22 -2.20 -5.40
N ILE A 183 -0.69 -1.80 -6.31
CA ILE A 183 -1.82 -0.93 -5.96
C ILE A 183 -2.76 -1.69 -5.05
N VAL A 184 -2.87 -1.25 -3.79
CA VAL A 184 -3.73 -1.90 -2.81
C VAL A 184 -5.16 -1.38 -2.96
N VAL A 185 -6.10 -2.32 -3.12
CA VAL A 185 -7.54 -2.04 -3.20
C VAL A 185 -8.27 -2.53 -1.95
N GLY A 186 -9.60 -2.44 -1.94
CA GLY A 186 -10.42 -2.88 -0.81
C GLY A 186 -10.25 -4.36 -0.43
N ASP A 187 -10.86 -4.75 0.67
CA ASP A 187 -10.89 -6.13 1.17
C ASP A 187 -11.55 -7.07 0.14
N SER A 188 -10.96 -8.24 -0.10
CA SER A 188 -11.41 -9.17 -1.13
C SER A 188 -12.83 -9.71 -0.93
N ARG A 189 -13.31 -9.74 0.32
CA ARG A 189 -14.61 -10.29 0.69
C ARG A 189 -15.70 -9.23 0.80
N THR A 190 -15.35 -8.05 1.30
CA THR A 190 -16.30 -6.98 1.61
C THR A 190 -16.23 -5.80 0.65
N GLY A 191 -15.12 -5.64 -0.08
CA GLY A 191 -14.82 -4.48 -0.93
C GLY A 191 -14.43 -3.23 -0.13
N GLU A 192 -14.45 -3.30 1.22
CA GLU A 192 -14.23 -2.15 2.09
C GLU A 192 -12.85 -1.50 1.87
N THR A 193 -12.86 -0.21 1.58
CA THR A 193 -11.68 0.64 1.47
C THR A 193 -11.91 1.95 2.25
N VAL A 194 -10.89 2.78 2.37
CA VAL A 194 -10.99 4.10 3.03
C VAL A 194 -10.94 5.25 2.03
N LYS A 195 -10.60 4.95 0.77
CA LYS A 195 -10.50 5.96 -0.29
C LYS A 195 -10.70 5.31 -1.66
N PHE A 196 -11.36 6.01 -2.56
CA PHE A 196 -11.55 5.59 -3.95
C PHE A 196 -10.45 6.19 -4.85
N ASP A 197 -9.24 5.64 -4.77
CA ASP A 197 -8.11 5.96 -5.64
C ASP A 197 -7.72 4.77 -6.55
N GLY A 198 -6.63 4.87 -7.31
CA GLY A 198 -6.20 3.81 -8.22
C GLY A 198 -7.30 3.39 -9.20
N PRO A 199 -7.71 2.10 -9.23
CA PRO A 199 -8.72 1.61 -10.17
C PRO A 199 -10.11 2.17 -9.92
N TYR A 200 -10.41 2.72 -8.75
CA TYR A 200 -11.69 3.36 -8.45
C TYR A 200 -11.92 4.63 -9.28
N TYR A 201 -10.86 5.30 -9.77
CA TYR A 201 -11.03 6.37 -10.75
C TYR A 201 -11.66 5.89 -12.05
N LEU A 202 -11.37 4.65 -12.48
CA LEU A 202 -12.01 4.04 -13.64
C LEU A 202 -13.49 3.74 -13.36
N LEU A 203 -13.83 3.27 -12.15
CA LEU A 203 -15.22 3.06 -11.74
C LEU A 203 -16.01 4.39 -11.72
N ARG A 204 -15.44 5.45 -11.14
CA ARG A 204 -16.05 6.78 -11.18
C ARG A 204 -16.29 7.27 -12.62
N MET A 205 -15.29 7.07 -13.49
CA MET A 205 -15.46 7.41 -14.91
C MET A 205 -16.61 6.62 -15.55
N ILE A 206 -16.68 5.31 -15.31
CA ILE A 206 -17.75 4.43 -15.82
C ILE A 206 -19.12 4.93 -15.30
N SER A 207 -19.27 5.14 -13.99
CA SER A 207 -20.48 5.66 -13.36
C SER A 207 -20.95 6.97 -14.00
N ARG A 208 -20.05 7.96 -14.14
CA ARG A 208 -20.38 9.28 -14.72
C ARG A 208 -20.76 9.20 -16.21
N LEU A 209 -20.09 8.35 -16.98
CA LEU A 209 -20.44 8.17 -18.40
C LEU A 209 -21.84 7.54 -18.54
N ILE A 210 -22.16 6.54 -17.70
CA ILE A 210 -23.49 5.91 -17.68
C ILE A 210 -24.58 6.91 -17.28
N ALA A 211 -24.37 7.66 -16.20
CA ALA A 211 -25.33 8.68 -15.74
C ALA A 211 -25.63 9.73 -16.81
N ARG A 212 -24.64 10.04 -17.66
CA ARG A 212 -24.80 10.99 -18.79
C ARG A 212 -25.26 10.31 -20.10
N ARG A 213 -25.54 9.02 -20.09
CA ARG A 213 -25.91 8.22 -21.26
C ARG A 213 -24.87 8.25 -22.39
N VAL A 214 -23.59 8.43 -22.03
CA VAL A 214 -22.48 8.39 -22.98
C VAL A 214 -22.10 6.93 -23.22
N PRO A 215 -21.92 6.49 -24.48
CA PRO A 215 -21.48 5.13 -24.78
C PRO A 215 -20.11 4.84 -24.14
N LEU A 216 -20.01 3.67 -23.47
CA LEU A 216 -18.75 3.22 -22.93
C LEU A 216 -17.84 2.68 -24.04
N ALA A 217 -16.59 3.15 -24.02
CA ALA A 217 -15.51 2.58 -24.82
C ALA A 217 -14.37 2.17 -23.86
N ARG A 218 -13.73 1.04 -24.15
CA ARG A 218 -12.56 0.58 -23.37
C ARG A 218 -11.43 1.58 -23.51
N VAL A 219 -10.88 1.99 -22.39
CA VAL A 219 -9.65 2.80 -22.30
C VAL A 219 -8.52 1.93 -21.74
N GLY A 220 -7.28 2.37 -21.90
CA GLY A 220 -6.10 1.65 -21.43
C GLY A 220 -5.32 1.01 -22.56
N SER A 221 -4.28 0.27 -22.21
CA SER A 221 -3.33 -0.41 -23.08
C SER A 221 -3.26 -1.91 -22.74
N ASP A 222 -2.37 -2.65 -23.42
CA ASP A 222 -2.06 -4.03 -23.07
C ASP A 222 -1.05 -4.12 -21.89
N ALA A 223 -0.62 -2.96 -21.34
CA ALA A 223 0.25 -2.93 -20.18
C ALA A 223 -0.44 -3.54 -18.95
N PRO A 224 0.29 -4.35 -18.15
CA PRO A 224 -0.24 -4.92 -16.92
C PRO A 224 -0.66 -3.83 -15.94
N PHE A 225 -1.78 -4.02 -15.26
CA PHE A 225 -2.22 -3.11 -14.21
C PHE A 225 -2.37 -3.91 -12.90
N ASN A 226 -1.33 -3.87 -12.08
CA ASN A 226 -1.25 -4.74 -10.92
C ASN A 226 -1.98 -4.15 -9.73
N VAL A 227 -3.01 -4.86 -9.27
CA VAL A 227 -3.82 -4.54 -8.09
C VAL A 227 -3.91 -5.75 -7.17
N VAL A 228 -3.91 -5.51 -5.87
CA VAL A 228 -4.02 -6.55 -4.85
C VAL A 228 -4.99 -6.13 -3.75
N PRO A 229 -5.80 -7.04 -3.20
CA PRO A 229 -6.67 -6.71 -2.10
C PRO A 229 -5.89 -6.52 -0.79
N VAL A 230 -6.40 -5.65 0.08
CA VAL A 230 -5.71 -5.27 1.32
C VAL A 230 -5.50 -6.44 2.28
N ASP A 231 -6.42 -7.38 2.34
CA ASP A 231 -6.32 -8.58 3.18
C ASP A 231 -5.15 -9.49 2.77
N LEU A 232 -4.88 -9.67 1.46
CA LEU A 232 -3.67 -10.36 1.01
C LEU A 232 -2.41 -9.69 1.57
N VAL A 233 -2.34 -8.37 1.48
CA VAL A 233 -1.15 -7.62 1.89
C VAL A 233 -0.93 -7.74 3.40
N VAL A 234 -1.97 -7.48 4.20
CA VAL A 234 -1.83 -7.48 5.66
C VAL A 234 -1.66 -8.88 6.24
N ASP A 235 -2.38 -9.87 5.72
CA ASP A 235 -2.26 -11.25 6.18
C ASP A 235 -0.93 -11.86 5.73
N GLY A 236 -0.42 -11.50 4.55
CA GLY A 236 0.90 -11.87 4.06
C GLY A 236 2.01 -11.31 4.94
N ILE A 237 2.00 -10.01 5.23
CA ILE A 237 2.97 -9.38 6.13
C ILE A 237 2.91 -10.03 7.51
N ALA A 238 1.72 -10.19 8.09
CA ALA A 238 1.55 -10.74 9.43
C ALA A 238 2.03 -12.19 9.53
N ALA A 239 1.81 -13.01 8.50
CA ALA A 239 2.27 -14.39 8.46
C ALA A 239 3.78 -14.51 8.28
N VAL A 240 4.31 -13.81 7.28
CA VAL A 240 5.71 -13.90 6.87
C VAL A 240 6.65 -13.19 7.86
N SER A 241 6.16 -12.20 8.61
CA SER A 241 6.97 -11.48 9.62
C SER A 241 7.56 -12.37 10.72
N GLY A 242 7.00 -13.54 10.95
CA GLY A 242 7.53 -14.55 11.89
C GLY A 242 8.34 -15.67 11.22
N ASP A 243 8.41 -15.70 9.89
CA ASP A 243 9.13 -16.75 9.16
C ASP A 243 10.63 -16.42 9.10
N PRO A 244 11.52 -17.29 9.62
CA PRO A 244 12.97 -17.06 9.58
C PRO A 244 13.53 -16.93 8.15
N GLU A 245 12.93 -17.58 7.16
CA GLU A 245 13.37 -17.52 5.76
C GLU A 245 13.08 -16.18 5.08
N SER A 246 12.28 -15.33 5.71
CA SER A 246 12.00 -13.98 5.19
C SER A 246 13.04 -12.93 5.62
N VAL A 247 13.97 -13.28 6.51
CA VAL A 247 15.04 -12.37 6.95
C VAL A 247 15.99 -12.07 5.78
N GLY A 248 16.24 -10.79 5.55
CA GLY A 248 17.10 -10.35 4.44
C GLY A 248 16.38 -10.30 3.09
N GLU A 249 15.08 -10.64 3.03
CA GLU A 249 14.36 -10.79 1.79
C GLU A 249 13.54 -9.53 1.42
N THR A 250 13.37 -9.35 0.12
CA THR A 250 12.43 -8.38 -0.45
C THR A 250 11.34 -9.14 -1.17
N LEU A 251 10.08 -8.86 -0.83
CA LEU A 251 8.91 -9.61 -1.27
C LEU A 251 7.94 -8.72 -2.03
N HIS A 252 7.63 -9.09 -3.28
CA HIS A 252 6.59 -8.44 -4.06
C HIS A 252 5.22 -9.00 -3.69
N LEU A 253 4.41 -8.20 -2.98
CA LEU A 253 3.01 -8.52 -2.69
C LEU A 253 2.13 -8.00 -3.83
N VAL A 254 2.10 -8.75 -4.92
CA VAL A 254 1.50 -8.35 -6.21
C VAL A 254 0.66 -9.50 -6.78
N ASP A 255 -0.24 -9.20 -7.71
CA ASP A 255 -0.89 -10.23 -8.52
C ASP A 255 0.17 -10.80 -9.52
N PRO A 256 0.47 -12.11 -9.49
CA PRO A 256 1.44 -12.71 -10.40
C PRO A 256 0.94 -12.78 -11.86
N GLU A 257 -0.36 -12.63 -12.08
CA GLU A 257 -0.99 -12.67 -13.42
C GLU A 257 -2.00 -11.51 -13.58
N PRO A 258 -1.52 -10.24 -13.50
CA PRO A 258 -2.39 -9.09 -13.54
C PRO A 258 -3.10 -8.94 -14.88
N LEU A 259 -4.33 -8.44 -14.86
CA LEU A 259 -5.00 -8.02 -16.08
C LEU A 259 -4.27 -6.82 -16.70
N SER A 260 -4.35 -6.70 -18.02
CA SER A 260 -3.98 -5.44 -18.67
C SER A 260 -4.94 -4.31 -18.25
N SER A 261 -4.48 -3.06 -18.33
CA SER A 261 -5.33 -1.92 -17.97
C SER A 261 -6.62 -1.85 -18.81
N ARG A 262 -6.57 -2.33 -20.06
CA ARG A 262 -7.75 -2.44 -20.94
C ARG A 262 -8.70 -3.54 -20.49
N GLU A 263 -8.18 -4.69 -20.07
CA GLU A 263 -9.00 -5.80 -19.57
C GLU A 263 -9.64 -5.43 -18.23
N LEU A 264 -8.88 -4.81 -17.33
CA LEU A 264 -9.39 -4.28 -16.06
C LEU A 264 -10.56 -3.33 -16.30
N PHE A 265 -10.40 -2.34 -17.20
CA PHE A 265 -11.51 -1.44 -17.55
C PHE A 265 -12.73 -2.20 -18.06
N GLY A 266 -12.50 -3.20 -18.92
CA GLY A 266 -13.57 -4.05 -19.43
C GLY A 266 -14.31 -4.82 -18.33
N ALA A 267 -13.58 -5.41 -17.39
CA ALA A 267 -14.11 -6.14 -16.25
C ALA A 267 -14.90 -5.22 -15.28
N LEU A 268 -14.34 -4.05 -14.95
CA LEU A 268 -15.01 -3.05 -14.14
C LEU A 268 -16.31 -2.56 -14.77
N ALA A 269 -16.32 -2.32 -16.10
CA ALA A 269 -17.51 -1.89 -16.82
C ALA A 269 -18.56 -2.99 -16.89
N GLU A 270 -18.15 -4.24 -17.06
CA GLU A 270 -19.04 -5.40 -17.07
C GLU A 270 -19.72 -5.60 -15.71
N GLU A 271 -18.93 -5.57 -14.63
CA GLU A 271 -19.43 -5.73 -13.27
C GLU A 271 -20.31 -4.54 -12.85
N TYR A 272 -19.90 -3.31 -13.18
CA TYR A 272 -20.66 -2.12 -12.81
C TYR A 272 -21.92 -1.92 -13.67
N ALA A 273 -21.87 -2.14 -14.97
CA ALA A 273 -22.94 -1.81 -15.92
C ALA A 273 -23.67 -3.00 -16.53
N GLY A 274 -23.30 -4.22 -16.17
CA GLY A 274 -23.86 -5.46 -16.73
C GLY A 274 -23.53 -5.67 -18.22
N ARG A 275 -22.54 -4.93 -18.77
CA ARG A 275 -22.15 -5.03 -20.19
C ARG A 275 -20.68 -4.66 -20.41
N ARG A 276 -19.99 -5.47 -21.18
CA ARG A 276 -18.61 -5.19 -21.59
C ARG A 276 -18.61 -4.24 -22.80
N PRO A 277 -17.85 -3.12 -22.75
CA PRO A 277 -17.73 -2.22 -23.88
C PRO A 277 -17.12 -2.92 -25.10
N LYS A 278 -17.74 -2.77 -26.27
CA LYS A 278 -17.26 -3.39 -27.53
C LYS A 278 -16.23 -2.50 -28.24
N LEU A 279 -16.40 -1.18 -28.13
CA LEU A 279 -15.50 -0.21 -28.74
C LEU A 279 -14.25 -0.02 -27.85
N THR A 280 -13.11 0.21 -28.49
CA THR A 280 -11.86 0.57 -27.81
C THR A 280 -11.46 1.96 -28.26
N LEU A 281 -11.19 2.85 -27.30
CA LEU A 281 -10.66 4.18 -27.58
C LEU A 281 -9.14 4.06 -27.74
N PRO A 282 -8.56 4.55 -28.84
CA PRO A 282 -7.11 4.59 -28.99
C PRO A 282 -6.47 5.38 -27.84
N PRO A 283 -5.30 4.97 -27.32
CA PRO A 283 -4.63 5.65 -26.18
C PRO A 283 -4.44 7.14 -26.41
N ALA A 284 -4.07 7.55 -27.64
CA ALA A 284 -3.93 8.96 -28.00
C ALA A 284 -5.25 9.76 -27.92
N ALA A 285 -6.39 9.13 -28.25
CA ALA A 285 -7.69 9.77 -28.13
C ALA A 285 -8.16 9.87 -26.67
N ALA A 286 -7.88 8.83 -25.86
CA ALA A 286 -8.12 8.85 -24.43
C ALA A 286 -7.29 9.94 -23.73
N ASP A 287 -6.01 10.04 -24.06
CA ASP A 287 -5.09 11.06 -23.54
C ASP A 287 -5.54 12.47 -23.94
N ALA A 288 -5.90 12.69 -25.21
CA ALA A 288 -6.42 13.97 -25.69
C ALA A 288 -7.72 14.39 -24.97
N MET A 289 -8.63 13.43 -24.74
CA MET A 289 -9.89 13.68 -24.00
C MET A 289 -9.59 14.06 -22.55
N LEU A 290 -8.66 13.39 -21.89
CA LEU A 290 -8.30 13.64 -20.48
C LEU A 290 -7.45 14.93 -20.31
N ARG A 291 -6.73 15.36 -21.34
CA ARG A 291 -6.04 16.67 -21.39
C ARG A 291 -7.02 17.83 -21.53
N PHE A 292 -8.17 17.60 -22.11
CA PHE A 292 -9.19 18.65 -22.26
C PHE A 292 -9.87 18.91 -20.91
N GLY A 293 -9.58 20.07 -20.32
CA GLY A 293 -10.00 20.45 -18.96
C GLY A 293 -11.51 20.30 -18.65
N PRO A 294 -12.43 20.70 -19.54
CA PRO A 294 -13.85 20.47 -19.34
C PRO A 294 -14.26 19.00 -19.30
N ALA A 295 -13.68 18.15 -20.16
CA ALA A 295 -13.95 16.71 -20.15
C ALA A 295 -13.45 16.06 -18.86
N ARG A 296 -12.24 16.41 -18.42
CA ARG A 296 -11.67 15.89 -17.17
C ARG A 296 -12.50 16.28 -15.94
N ARG A 297 -12.97 17.55 -15.86
CA ARG A 297 -13.88 18.00 -14.79
C ARG A 297 -15.21 17.25 -14.82
N ALA A 298 -15.70 16.95 -16.04
CA ALA A 298 -16.90 16.14 -16.21
C ALA A 298 -16.74 14.69 -15.75
N LEU A 299 -15.50 14.17 -15.62
CA LEU A 299 -15.14 12.83 -15.15
C LEU A 299 -14.59 12.84 -13.72
N ASP A 300 -15.03 13.78 -12.88
CA ASP A 300 -14.62 13.95 -11.48
C ASP A 300 -13.11 14.15 -11.24
N GLY A 301 -12.42 14.76 -12.21
CA GLY A 301 -11.06 15.25 -11.99
C GLY A 301 -10.01 14.16 -11.76
N ILE A 302 -10.07 13.03 -12.48
CA ILE A 302 -9.04 11.97 -12.40
C ILE A 302 -7.63 12.61 -12.39
N PRO A 303 -6.80 12.34 -11.39
CA PRO A 303 -5.44 12.88 -11.33
C PRO A 303 -4.64 12.46 -12.55
N ARG A 304 -3.90 13.40 -13.16
CA ARG A 304 -3.05 13.09 -14.32
C ARG A 304 -1.98 12.07 -13.98
N GLU A 305 -1.51 12.15 -12.76
CA GLU A 305 -0.48 11.29 -12.19
C GLU A 305 -0.92 9.82 -12.15
N SER A 306 -2.23 9.56 -12.04
CA SER A 306 -2.78 8.20 -12.05
C SER A 306 -2.87 7.59 -13.45
N LEU A 307 -2.96 8.42 -14.50
CA LEU A 307 -3.14 7.94 -15.87
C LEU A 307 -1.90 7.28 -16.46
N VAL A 308 -0.73 7.64 -15.98
CA VAL A 308 0.54 7.08 -16.46
C VAL A 308 0.62 5.57 -16.20
N TYR A 309 -0.01 5.09 -15.12
CA TYR A 309 -0.03 3.66 -14.77
C TYR A 309 -0.86 2.81 -15.74
N LEU A 310 -1.78 3.40 -16.50
CA LEU A 310 -2.56 2.68 -17.50
C LEU A 310 -1.74 2.24 -18.73
N THR A 311 -0.54 2.78 -18.89
CA THR A 311 0.36 2.51 -20.02
C THR A 311 1.75 2.07 -19.57
N HIS A 312 1.93 1.79 -18.29
CA HIS A 312 3.22 1.41 -17.73
C HIS A 312 3.48 -0.07 -17.94
N GLU A 313 4.37 -0.39 -18.87
CA GLU A 313 4.71 -1.76 -19.27
C GLU A 313 5.69 -2.43 -18.30
N VAL A 314 5.26 -2.63 -17.04
CA VAL A 314 6.04 -3.29 -16.00
C VAL A 314 5.34 -4.55 -15.50
N ASN A 315 6.10 -5.63 -15.38
CA ASN A 315 5.70 -6.87 -14.71
C ASN A 315 6.55 -7.08 -13.47
N PHE A 316 5.92 -7.38 -12.35
CA PHE A 316 6.62 -7.68 -11.11
C PHE A 316 6.76 -9.19 -10.94
N ASP A 317 7.98 -9.69 -10.84
CA ASP A 317 8.23 -11.08 -10.45
C ASP A 317 7.89 -11.25 -8.96
N ALA A 318 7.06 -12.22 -8.63
CA ALA A 318 6.61 -12.50 -7.27
C ALA A 318 6.84 -13.97 -6.88
N ARG A 319 7.73 -14.68 -7.57
CA ARG A 319 7.92 -16.12 -7.35
C ARG A 319 8.42 -16.43 -5.95
N HIS A 320 9.30 -15.60 -5.42
CA HIS A 320 9.84 -15.80 -4.07
C HIS A 320 8.78 -15.46 -3.01
N ALA A 321 8.11 -14.31 -3.11
CA ALA A 321 7.00 -13.95 -2.24
C ALA A 321 5.89 -15.01 -2.27
N SER A 322 5.49 -15.45 -3.46
CA SER A 322 4.46 -16.50 -3.61
C SER A 322 4.85 -17.80 -2.92
N ALA A 323 6.11 -18.23 -3.06
CA ALA A 323 6.59 -19.46 -2.41
C ALA A 323 6.57 -19.35 -0.86
N LEU A 324 6.92 -18.18 -0.31
CA LEU A 324 6.82 -17.93 1.13
C LEU A 324 5.37 -17.86 1.61
N LEU A 325 4.51 -17.18 0.88
CA LEU A 325 3.09 -17.05 1.21
C LEU A 325 2.36 -18.40 1.16
N ASP A 326 2.67 -19.24 0.15
CA ASP A 326 2.10 -20.59 0.01
C ASP A 326 2.38 -21.48 1.23
N ARG A 327 3.51 -21.31 1.93
CA ARG A 327 3.82 -22.02 3.18
C ARG A 327 2.87 -21.68 4.33
N HIS A 328 2.21 -20.55 4.23
CA HIS A 328 1.23 -20.04 5.19
C HIS A 328 -0.21 -20.15 4.68
N ASP A 329 -0.44 -20.92 3.61
CA ASP A 329 -1.74 -21.09 2.95
C ASP A 329 -2.35 -19.75 2.45
N ILE A 330 -1.48 -18.79 2.10
CA ILE A 330 -1.89 -17.48 1.58
C ILE A 330 -1.58 -17.43 0.08
N ARG A 331 -2.60 -17.12 -0.72
CA ARG A 331 -2.49 -16.95 -2.17
C ARG A 331 -3.15 -15.67 -2.61
N CYS A 332 -2.57 -15.05 -3.64
CA CYS A 332 -3.21 -13.92 -4.28
C CYS A 332 -4.49 -14.39 -5.00
N PRO A 333 -5.68 -13.90 -4.62
CA PRO A 333 -6.91 -14.22 -5.34
C PRO A 333 -6.88 -13.56 -6.73
N ARG A 334 -7.50 -14.20 -7.71
CA ARG A 334 -7.68 -13.59 -9.04
C ARG A 334 -8.61 -12.40 -8.93
N LEU A 335 -8.34 -11.33 -9.68
CA LEU A 335 -9.17 -10.13 -9.65
C LEU A 335 -10.67 -10.43 -9.82
N GLY A 336 -11.03 -11.35 -10.73
CA GLY A 336 -12.42 -11.74 -10.95
C GLY A 336 -13.13 -12.33 -9.73
N GLU A 337 -12.41 -12.85 -8.74
CA GLU A 337 -12.99 -13.43 -7.53
C GLU A 337 -13.46 -12.37 -6.54
N TYR A 338 -12.78 -11.21 -6.49
CA TYR A 338 -13.09 -10.14 -5.54
C TYR A 338 -13.61 -8.85 -6.19
N LEU A 339 -13.58 -8.74 -7.50
CA LEU A 339 -14.11 -7.60 -8.24
C LEU A 339 -15.58 -7.30 -7.91
N PRO A 340 -16.49 -8.29 -7.77
CA PRO A 340 -17.87 -8.04 -7.38
C PRO A 340 -18.00 -7.32 -6.04
N ALA A 341 -17.20 -7.71 -5.03
CA ALA A 341 -17.20 -7.06 -3.72
C ALA A 341 -16.72 -5.59 -3.83
N LEU A 342 -15.64 -5.33 -4.56
CA LEU A 342 -15.13 -3.98 -4.77
C LEU A 342 -16.17 -3.07 -5.45
N VAL A 343 -16.83 -3.59 -6.49
CA VAL A 343 -17.84 -2.81 -7.24
C VAL A 343 -19.11 -2.60 -6.43
N ALA A 344 -19.53 -3.60 -5.64
CA ALA A 344 -20.67 -3.46 -4.75
C ALA A 344 -20.43 -2.38 -3.69
N PHE A 345 -19.28 -2.42 -3.01
CA PHE A 345 -18.88 -1.40 -2.04
C PHE A 345 -18.78 0.00 -2.66
N PHE A 346 -18.17 0.10 -3.85
CA PHE A 346 -18.09 1.37 -4.56
C PHE A 346 -19.48 1.94 -4.85
N ARG A 347 -20.42 1.15 -5.38
CA ARG A 347 -21.79 1.60 -5.68
C ARG A 347 -22.55 2.11 -4.45
N GLU A 348 -22.34 1.48 -3.32
CA GLU A 348 -22.98 1.88 -2.07
C GLU A 348 -22.48 3.22 -1.56
N HIS A 349 -21.20 3.56 -1.87
CA HIS A 349 -20.51 4.71 -1.28
C HIS A 349 -20.00 5.73 -2.32
N GLU A 350 -20.33 5.59 -3.62
CA GLU A 350 -19.73 6.42 -4.67
C GLU A 350 -20.01 7.93 -4.55
N ASP A 351 -21.09 8.31 -3.88
CA ASP A 351 -21.47 9.70 -3.62
C ASP A 351 -21.09 10.16 -2.19
N ASP A 352 -20.47 9.32 -1.36
CA ASP A 352 -20.05 9.68 -0.01
C ASP A 352 -18.69 10.43 -0.07
N PRO A 353 -18.64 11.70 0.40
CA PRO A 353 -17.43 12.50 0.38
C PRO A 353 -16.30 11.94 1.27
N ALA A 354 -16.59 11.01 2.19
CA ALA A 354 -15.58 10.38 3.02
C ALA A 354 -14.57 9.53 2.23
N TYR A 355 -14.93 9.11 1.01
CA TYR A 355 -14.09 8.27 0.14
C TYR A 355 -13.45 9.06 -1.03
N THR A 356 -13.57 10.39 -1.06
CA THR A 356 -13.03 11.24 -2.15
C THR A 356 -11.61 11.74 -1.90
#